data_3d38ca8a934e2e4238827570ebc46f4e
#
_entry.id   3d38ca8a934e2e4238827570ebc46f4e
#
_cell.length_a   1.000
_cell.length_b   1.000
_cell.length_c   1.000
_cell.angle_alpha   90.00
_cell.angle_beta   90.00
_cell.angle_gamma   90.00
#
_symmetry.space_group_name_H-M   'P 1'
#
loop_
_entity.id
_entity.type
_entity.pdbx_description
1 polymer ?
#
loop_
_entity_poly.entity_id
_entity_poly.type
_entity_poly.pdbx_seq_one_letter_code
_entity_poly.pdbx_strand_id
1 'polypeptide(L)'
;LSGTKPELRSSTHYFFKLSDPKAVQFLREWTSGNGADGKPRVQPEVLAKDQEWLGEGAELEDWDISRDAPYFGIPIPDAPGKYFYVWLDAPVGYLASLKSYFNSIGKNFDEFLMDPKTEQIHFIGKDIIYFHTLFWPVMLHFAGKPYRVPDHIYAHGFVTVGGLKMSKSRGTGIDPLKYLNLGMDPEWLRYYLAAKLSGRVEDIDFTKPDFFSRVNSDLIGKYVNIASRSASFIVKRFEGRVLDSAMSDPLLKALREDAPKVVELYEDREYAKAMRLVMELADKTNEYVDHMKPWELAKDPAQSEKLHEVCSVCLEAFRILTNYLKPVLPGVAEKVEAFLG
;
A
#
# COMPACT_ATOMS: atom_id res chain seq x y z
N LEU A 1 -5.29 -10.43 32.48
CA LEU A 1 -5.43 -8.99 32.32
C LEU A 1 -6.51 -8.42 33.25
N SER A 2 -7.65 -9.09 33.41
CA SER A 2 -8.74 -8.66 34.30
C SER A 2 -8.57 -9.12 35.77
N GLY A 3 -7.68 -10.06 36.04
CA GLY A 3 -7.49 -10.68 37.36
C GLY A 3 -8.64 -11.63 37.80
N THR A 4 -9.65 -11.81 36.95
CA THR A 4 -10.77 -12.72 37.20
C THR A 4 -10.38 -14.17 36.90
N LYS A 5 -10.84 -15.11 37.74
CA LYS A 5 -10.67 -16.55 37.45
C LYS A 5 -11.70 -16.96 36.38
N PRO A 6 -11.29 -17.72 35.36
CA PRO A 6 -12.23 -18.27 34.39
C PRO A 6 -13.12 -19.35 35.04
N GLU A 7 -14.39 -19.40 34.66
CA GLU A 7 -15.33 -20.42 35.03
C GLU A 7 -15.68 -21.28 33.81
N LEU A 8 -15.77 -22.60 34.00
CA LEU A 8 -16.23 -23.49 32.94
C LEU A 8 -17.75 -23.42 32.86
N ARG A 9 -18.29 -23.07 31.72
CA ARG A 9 -19.70 -23.00 31.41
C ARG A 9 -20.02 -23.69 30.09
N SER A 10 -21.19 -24.28 29.96
CA SER A 10 -21.68 -24.84 28.70
C SER A 10 -22.71 -23.92 28.08
N SER A 11 -22.67 -23.74 26.78
CA SER A 11 -23.62 -22.95 26.01
C SER A 11 -23.80 -23.58 24.63
N THR A 12 -25.01 -23.39 24.04
CA THR A 12 -25.27 -23.82 22.67
C THR A 12 -24.60 -22.82 21.68
N HIS A 13 -23.84 -23.33 20.72
CA HIS A 13 -23.20 -22.52 19.71
C HIS A 13 -23.63 -22.93 18.31
N TYR A 14 -23.57 -21.96 17.39
CA TYR A 14 -23.85 -22.15 15.97
C TYR A 14 -22.51 -22.13 15.21
N PHE A 15 -22.36 -23.08 14.30
CA PHE A 15 -21.15 -23.25 13.52
C PHE A 15 -21.45 -23.08 12.04
N PHE A 16 -20.56 -22.37 11.35
CA PHE A 16 -20.52 -22.39 9.90
C PHE A 16 -19.76 -23.66 9.48
N LYS A 17 -20.38 -24.48 8.62
CA LYS A 17 -19.84 -25.79 8.22
C LYS A 17 -18.71 -25.61 7.20
N LEU A 18 -17.57 -25.10 7.67
CA LEU A 18 -16.38 -24.86 6.85
C LEU A 18 -15.74 -26.20 6.40
N SER A 19 -15.95 -27.28 7.16
CA SER A 19 -15.52 -28.65 6.83
C SER A 19 -16.32 -29.32 5.72
N ASP A 20 -17.36 -28.67 5.16
CA ASP A 20 -18.11 -29.25 4.05
C ASP A 20 -17.18 -29.57 2.88
N PRO A 21 -17.22 -30.79 2.30
CA PRO A 21 -16.32 -31.18 1.21
C PRO A 21 -16.33 -30.21 0.02
N LYS A 22 -17.49 -29.59 -0.28
CA LYS A 22 -17.58 -28.61 -1.38
C LYS A 22 -16.86 -27.33 -1.03
N ALA A 23 -16.93 -26.88 0.25
CA ALA A 23 -16.20 -25.73 0.72
C ALA A 23 -14.69 -25.97 0.67
N VAL A 24 -14.23 -27.11 1.18
CA VAL A 24 -12.82 -27.51 1.18
C VAL A 24 -12.29 -27.63 -0.25
N GLN A 25 -13.03 -28.27 -1.16
CA GLN A 25 -12.62 -28.35 -2.56
C GLN A 25 -12.50 -26.98 -3.21
N PHE A 26 -13.53 -26.14 -3.05
CA PHE A 26 -13.49 -24.76 -3.57
C PHE A 26 -12.28 -23.99 -3.04
N LEU A 27 -12.00 -24.05 -1.74
CA LEU A 27 -10.88 -23.34 -1.13
C LEU A 27 -9.52 -23.82 -1.66
N ARG A 28 -9.35 -25.14 -1.82
CA ARG A 28 -8.12 -25.73 -2.41
C ARG A 28 -7.87 -25.20 -3.82
N GLU A 29 -8.91 -25.20 -4.65
CA GLU A 29 -8.84 -24.71 -6.03
C GLU A 29 -8.62 -23.19 -6.08
N TRP A 30 -9.31 -22.45 -5.22
CA TRP A 30 -9.25 -21.00 -5.20
C TRP A 30 -7.90 -20.49 -4.69
N THR A 31 -7.38 -20.99 -3.57
CA THR A 31 -6.12 -20.53 -2.97
C THR A 31 -4.90 -20.89 -3.83
N SER A 32 -4.94 -22.01 -4.55
CA SER A 32 -3.86 -22.42 -5.47
C SER A 32 -4.02 -21.86 -6.89
N GLY A 33 -5.12 -21.19 -7.18
CA GLY A 33 -5.43 -20.64 -8.50
C GLY A 33 -4.87 -19.23 -8.74
N ASN A 34 -5.13 -18.74 -9.95
CA ASN A 34 -4.74 -17.41 -10.38
C ASN A 34 -5.96 -16.47 -10.46
N GLY A 35 -5.73 -15.17 -10.30
CA GLY A 35 -6.68 -14.12 -10.62
C GLY A 35 -6.92 -13.98 -12.12
N ALA A 36 -7.79 -13.05 -12.50
CA ALA A 36 -8.10 -12.77 -13.91
C ALA A 36 -6.89 -12.25 -14.70
N ASP A 37 -5.93 -11.63 -14.02
CA ASP A 37 -4.65 -11.13 -14.56
C ASP A 37 -3.60 -12.24 -14.78
N GLY A 38 -3.92 -13.50 -14.45
CA GLY A 38 -3.01 -14.63 -14.54
C GLY A 38 -1.99 -14.75 -13.39
N LYS A 39 -1.99 -13.82 -12.42
CA LYS A 39 -1.11 -13.87 -11.26
C LYS A 39 -1.72 -14.71 -10.12
N PRO A 40 -0.91 -15.33 -9.24
CA PRO A 40 -1.42 -16.08 -8.08
C PRO A 40 -2.36 -15.22 -7.22
N ARG A 41 -3.44 -15.84 -6.72
CA ARG A 41 -4.42 -15.14 -5.87
C ARG A 41 -3.86 -14.72 -4.53
N VAL A 42 -2.92 -15.49 -4.01
CA VAL A 42 -2.27 -15.26 -2.73
C VAL A 42 -0.76 -15.38 -2.86
N GLN A 43 -0.03 -14.74 -1.94
CA GLN A 43 1.43 -14.83 -1.89
C GLN A 43 1.89 -16.23 -1.48
N PRO A 44 3.11 -16.67 -1.85
CA PRO A 44 3.64 -17.98 -1.49
C PRO A 44 3.59 -18.29 0.02
N GLU A 45 3.89 -17.30 0.87
CA GLU A 45 3.84 -17.43 2.32
C GLU A 45 2.41 -17.63 2.84
N VAL A 46 1.43 -16.96 2.22
CA VAL A 46 0.01 -17.13 2.53
C VAL A 46 -0.46 -18.51 2.07
N LEU A 47 -0.11 -18.93 0.86
CA LEU A 47 -0.43 -20.27 0.37
C LEU A 47 0.15 -21.35 1.27
N ALA A 48 1.41 -21.21 1.70
CA ALA A 48 2.03 -22.16 2.62
C ALA A 48 1.25 -22.23 3.96
N LYS A 49 0.74 -21.08 4.45
CA LYS A 49 -0.10 -21.05 5.64
C LYS A 49 -1.46 -21.70 5.39
N ASP A 50 -2.09 -21.45 4.25
CA ASP A 50 -3.36 -22.08 3.88
C ASP A 50 -3.24 -23.61 3.78
N GLN A 51 -2.10 -24.14 3.33
CA GLN A 51 -1.84 -25.58 3.26
C GLN A 51 -1.80 -26.26 4.64
N GLU A 52 -1.55 -25.55 5.73
CA GLU A 52 -1.66 -26.10 7.09
C GLU A 52 -3.11 -26.53 7.40
N TRP A 53 -4.10 -25.87 6.79
CA TRP A 53 -5.54 -26.12 6.99
C TRP A 53 -6.18 -26.90 5.86
N LEU A 54 -5.67 -26.78 4.63
CA LEU A 54 -6.27 -27.33 3.42
C LEU A 54 -5.44 -28.47 2.80
N GLY A 55 -4.21 -28.69 3.26
CA GLY A 55 -3.29 -29.69 2.72
C GLY A 55 -3.82 -31.12 2.84
N GLU A 56 -3.09 -32.05 2.23
CA GLU A 56 -3.42 -33.48 2.30
C GLU A 56 -3.31 -33.98 3.75
N GLY A 57 -4.39 -34.60 4.24
CA GLY A 57 -4.48 -35.07 5.63
C GLY A 57 -4.83 -34.02 6.66
N ALA A 58 -4.99 -32.75 6.28
CA ALA A 58 -5.52 -31.71 7.18
C ALA A 58 -7.04 -31.81 7.28
N GLU A 59 -7.55 -31.64 8.49
CA GLU A 59 -8.99 -31.56 8.77
C GLU A 59 -9.34 -30.10 9.09
N LEU A 60 -10.08 -29.46 8.18
CA LEU A 60 -10.60 -28.12 8.40
C LEU A 60 -11.81 -28.18 9.34
N GLU A 61 -11.71 -27.56 10.49
CA GLU A 61 -12.77 -27.56 11.48
C GLU A 61 -13.90 -26.57 11.12
N ASP A 62 -15.11 -26.88 11.61
CA ASP A 62 -16.25 -25.96 11.53
C ASP A 62 -15.99 -24.75 12.40
N TRP A 63 -16.48 -23.59 11.99
CA TRP A 63 -16.19 -22.34 12.65
C TRP A 63 -17.35 -21.84 13.50
N ASP A 64 -17.10 -21.62 14.80
CA ASP A 64 -18.05 -21.04 15.74
C ASP A 64 -18.33 -19.56 15.40
N ILE A 65 -19.52 -19.31 14.88
CA ILE A 65 -20.00 -17.99 14.45
C ILE A 65 -20.90 -17.32 15.49
N SER A 66 -21.07 -17.88 16.68
CA SER A 66 -21.97 -17.36 17.71
C SER A 66 -21.24 -16.87 18.96
N ARG A 67 -21.84 -15.88 19.63
CA ARG A 67 -21.39 -15.38 20.92
C ARG A 67 -22.58 -15.17 21.84
N ASP A 68 -22.40 -15.47 23.14
CA ASP A 68 -23.41 -15.26 24.17
C ASP A 68 -23.48 -13.79 24.62
N ALA A 69 -24.66 -13.36 25.03
CA ALA A 69 -24.84 -12.10 25.75
C ALA A 69 -24.03 -12.09 27.08
N PRO A 70 -23.45 -10.92 27.50
CA PRO A 70 -23.48 -9.63 26.82
C PRO A 70 -22.41 -9.54 25.72
N TYR A 71 -22.82 -9.30 24.50
CA TYR A 71 -21.94 -9.14 23.34
C TYR A 71 -22.44 -8.03 22.42
N PHE A 72 -21.54 -7.17 21.96
CA PHE A 72 -21.87 -6.16 20.96
C PHE A 72 -21.76 -6.76 19.55
N GLY A 73 -22.89 -6.97 18.91
CA GLY A 73 -22.95 -7.59 17.59
C GLY A 73 -24.36 -7.65 17.03
N ILE A 74 -24.53 -8.28 15.88
CA ILE A 74 -25.81 -8.49 15.22
C ILE A 74 -26.49 -9.73 15.85
N PRO A 75 -27.75 -9.63 16.35
CA PRO A 75 -28.44 -10.77 16.87
C PRO A 75 -28.63 -11.87 15.81
N ILE A 76 -28.47 -13.13 16.19
CA ILE A 76 -28.78 -14.27 15.32
C ILE A 76 -30.30 -14.42 15.27
N PRO A 77 -30.96 -14.45 14.07
CA PRO A 77 -32.35 -14.70 13.94
C PRO A 77 -32.77 -16.01 14.63
N ASP A 78 -33.92 -16.03 15.30
CA ASP A 78 -34.47 -17.20 15.99
C ASP A 78 -33.61 -17.83 17.11
N ALA A 79 -32.56 -17.09 17.55
CA ALA A 79 -31.64 -17.53 18.61
C ALA A 79 -31.51 -16.45 19.71
N PRO A 80 -32.48 -16.33 20.63
CA PRO A 80 -32.47 -15.32 21.69
C PRO A 80 -31.20 -15.36 22.53
N GLY A 81 -30.57 -14.17 22.74
CA GLY A 81 -29.32 -14.03 23.51
C GLY A 81 -28.06 -14.48 22.79
N LYS A 82 -28.17 -14.79 21.50
CA LYS A 82 -27.01 -15.11 20.65
C LYS A 82 -26.76 -14.02 19.60
N TYR A 83 -25.49 -13.78 19.35
CA TYR A 83 -25.03 -12.77 18.42
C TYR A 83 -24.04 -13.39 17.44
N PHE A 84 -23.98 -12.87 16.22
CA PHE A 84 -22.94 -13.27 15.29
C PHE A 84 -21.58 -12.81 15.79
N TYR A 85 -20.59 -13.69 15.63
CA TYR A 85 -19.20 -13.37 15.87
C TYR A 85 -18.71 -12.31 14.87
N VAL A 86 -17.95 -11.35 15.36
CA VAL A 86 -17.50 -10.18 14.58
C VAL A 86 -16.90 -10.51 13.21
N TRP A 87 -16.23 -11.65 13.07
CA TRP A 87 -15.65 -12.03 11.77
C TRP A 87 -16.66 -12.63 10.78
N LEU A 88 -17.90 -12.83 11.17
CA LEU A 88 -18.98 -13.13 10.23
C LEU A 88 -19.51 -11.85 9.57
N ASP A 89 -19.69 -10.78 10.34
CA ASP A 89 -20.27 -9.52 9.85
C ASP A 89 -19.24 -8.49 9.41
N ALA A 90 -18.04 -8.48 10.02
CA ALA A 90 -17.00 -7.49 9.70
C ALA A 90 -16.58 -7.47 8.21
N PRO A 91 -16.35 -8.62 7.53
CA PRO A 91 -16.03 -8.60 6.10
C PRO A 91 -17.19 -8.10 5.22
N VAL A 92 -18.44 -8.26 5.66
CA VAL A 92 -19.60 -7.69 4.97
C VAL A 92 -19.54 -6.16 4.95
N GLY A 93 -18.86 -5.56 5.92
CA GLY A 93 -18.58 -4.13 5.98
C GLY A 93 -17.86 -3.59 4.73
N TYR A 94 -17.02 -4.40 4.08
CA TYR A 94 -16.38 -4.02 2.81
C TYR A 94 -17.41 -3.77 1.71
N LEU A 95 -18.39 -4.70 1.59
CA LEU A 95 -19.47 -4.57 0.61
C LEU A 95 -20.44 -3.46 0.99
N ALA A 96 -20.76 -3.32 2.26
CA ALA A 96 -21.66 -2.27 2.76
C ALA A 96 -21.09 -0.88 2.52
N SER A 97 -19.79 -0.69 2.78
CA SER A 97 -19.08 0.56 2.51
C SER A 97 -19.05 0.90 1.02
N LEU A 98 -18.73 -0.08 0.19
CA LEU A 98 -18.70 0.08 -1.27
C LEU A 98 -20.12 0.40 -1.80
N LYS A 99 -21.13 -0.31 -1.35
CA LYS A 99 -22.53 -0.05 -1.74
C LYS A 99 -22.99 1.35 -1.34
N SER A 100 -22.63 1.80 -0.12
CA SER A 100 -22.92 3.16 0.35
C SER A 100 -22.27 4.21 -0.57
N TYR A 101 -21.01 4.00 -0.95
CA TYR A 101 -20.32 4.89 -1.88
C TYR A 101 -21.01 4.92 -3.25
N PHE A 102 -21.33 3.75 -3.85
CA PHE A 102 -22.00 3.69 -5.14
C PHE A 102 -23.35 4.40 -5.12
N ASN A 103 -24.13 4.21 -4.04
CA ASN A 103 -25.39 4.94 -3.86
C ASN A 103 -25.18 6.45 -3.82
N SER A 104 -24.11 6.92 -3.15
CA SER A 104 -23.81 8.36 -3.03
C SER A 104 -23.47 9.04 -4.37
N ILE A 105 -22.92 8.26 -5.32
CA ILE A 105 -22.55 8.74 -6.66
C ILE A 105 -23.57 8.35 -7.74
N GLY A 106 -24.72 7.78 -7.35
CA GLY A 106 -25.79 7.39 -8.26
C GLY A 106 -25.45 6.25 -9.23
N LYS A 107 -24.51 5.37 -8.86
CA LYS A 107 -24.10 4.21 -9.66
C LYS A 107 -24.65 2.90 -9.09
N ASN A 108 -24.81 1.90 -9.96
CA ASN A 108 -25.30 0.58 -9.56
C ASN A 108 -24.15 -0.27 -9.02
N PHE A 109 -24.25 -0.64 -7.75
CA PHE A 109 -23.29 -1.48 -7.04
C PHE A 109 -23.25 -2.91 -7.60
N ASP A 110 -24.41 -3.52 -7.88
CA ASP A 110 -24.48 -4.91 -8.34
C ASP A 110 -23.90 -5.05 -9.77
N GLU A 111 -24.17 -4.09 -10.65
CA GLU A 111 -23.55 -4.03 -11.98
C GLU A 111 -22.03 -3.92 -11.90
N PHE A 112 -21.52 -3.09 -10.99
CA PHE A 112 -20.09 -2.96 -10.78
C PHE A 112 -19.45 -4.27 -10.31
N LEU A 113 -20.06 -4.97 -9.35
CA LEU A 113 -19.54 -6.26 -8.88
C LEU A 113 -19.59 -7.35 -9.94
N MET A 114 -20.59 -7.32 -10.82
CA MET A 114 -20.74 -8.31 -11.91
C MET A 114 -19.92 -7.99 -13.17
N ASP A 115 -19.34 -6.80 -13.26
CA ASP A 115 -18.49 -6.44 -14.40
C ASP A 115 -17.23 -7.32 -14.39
N PRO A 116 -16.95 -8.08 -15.48
CA PRO A 116 -15.78 -8.94 -15.55
C PRO A 116 -14.45 -8.18 -15.52
N LYS A 117 -14.48 -6.86 -15.76
CA LYS A 117 -13.31 -5.98 -15.67
C LYS A 117 -13.02 -5.49 -14.25
N THR A 118 -13.95 -5.70 -13.32
CA THR A 118 -13.76 -5.32 -11.91
C THR A 118 -12.87 -6.35 -11.24
N GLU A 119 -11.79 -5.89 -10.63
CA GLU A 119 -10.94 -6.66 -9.74
C GLU A 119 -11.25 -6.34 -8.28
N GLN A 120 -11.28 -7.36 -7.44
CA GLN A 120 -11.42 -7.23 -6.00
C GLN A 120 -10.13 -7.67 -5.32
N ILE A 121 -9.42 -6.71 -4.74
CA ILE A 121 -8.12 -6.94 -4.09
C ILE A 121 -8.25 -6.58 -2.61
N HIS A 122 -7.82 -7.47 -1.74
CA HIS A 122 -7.74 -7.23 -0.30
C HIS A 122 -6.29 -7.10 0.15
N PHE A 123 -5.98 -6.01 0.88
CA PHE A 123 -4.74 -5.86 1.61
C PHE A 123 -5.03 -6.07 3.09
N ILE A 124 -4.38 -7.05 3.71
CA ILE A 124 -4.68 -7.49 5.07
C ILE A 124 -3.41 -7.68 5.91
N GLY A 125 -3.53 -7.59 7.23
CA GLY A 125 -2.49 -8.04 8.15
C GLY A 125 -2.39 -9.57 8.19
N LYS A 126 -1.20 -10.09 8.43
CA LYS A 126 -0.95 -11.54 8.50
C LYS A 126 -1.74 -12.29 9.57
N ASP A 127 -2.24 -11.57 10.58
CA ASP A 127 -3.04 -12.13 11.67
C ASP A 127 -4.49 -12.46 11.29
N ILE A 128 -4.95 -12.00 10.13
CA ILE A 128 -6.31 -12.22 9.63
C ILE A 128 -6.34 -13.00 8.31
N ILE A 129 -5.25 -13.70 7.97
CA ILE A 129 -5.17 -14.56 6.79
C ILE A 129 -6.32 -15.57 6.82
N TYR A 130 -6.50 -16.31 7.91
CA TYR A 130 -7.55 -17.32 8.07
C TYR A 130 -8.95 -16.83 7.64
N PHE A 131 -9.32 -15.61 8.08
CA PHE A 131 -10.64 -15.05 7.77
C PHE A 131 -10.79 -14.62 6.32
N HIS A 132 -9.71 -14.26 5.64
CA HIS A 132 -9.74 -13.71 4.29
C HIS A 132 -9.42 -14.74 3.20
N THR A 133 -8.71 -15.82 3.54
CA THR A 133 -8.38 -16.87 2.57
C THR A 133 -9.25 -18.11 2.68
N LEU A 134 -9.90 -18.33 3.82
CA LEU A 134 -10.80 -19.48 4.01
C LEU A 134 -12.25 -19.03 4.12
N PHE A 135 -12.56 -18.26 5.13
CA PHE A 135 -13.94 -17.97 5.49
C PHE A 135 -14.64 -17.01 4.51
N TRP A 136 -14.05 -15.86 4.26
CA TRP A 136 -14.64 -14.85 3.38
C TRP A 136 -14.87 -15.32 1.93
N PRO A 137 -13.91 -16.00 1.27
CA PRO A 137 -14.15 -16.53 -0.07
C PRO A 137 -15.28 -17.56 -0.12
N VAL A 138 -15.38 -18.45 0.87
CA VAL A 138 -16.47 -19.44 0.95
C VAL A 138 -17.81 -18.77 1.10
N MET A 139 -17.93 -17.76 1.99
CA MET A 139 -19.17 -17.00 2.15
C MET A 139 -19.61 -16.38 0.83
N LEU A 140 -18.72 -15.69 0.13
CA LEU A 140 -19.04 -15.04 -1.14
C LEU A 140 -19.39 -16.06 -2.25
N HIS A 141 -18.65 -17.17 -2.31
CA HIS A 141 -18.90 -18.22 -3.29
C HIS A 141 -20.30 -18.82 -3.15
N PHE A 142 -20.68 -19.20 -1.94
CA PHE A 142 -21.99 -19.83 -1.68
C PHE A 142 -23.14 -18.82 -1.58
N ALA A 143 -22.87 -17.54 -1.32
CA ALA A 143 -23.88 -16.48 -1.43
C ALA A 143 -24.29 -16.25 -2.89
N GLY A 144 -23.38 -16.50 -3.84
CA GLY A 144 -23.65 -16.37 -5.27
C GLY A 144 -23.82 -14.91 -5.72
N LYS A 145 -24.30 -14.73 -6.95
CA LYS A 145 -24.49 -13.40 -7.55
C LYS A 145 -25.37 -12.48 -6.70
N PRO A 146 -25.05 -11.17 -6.62
CA PRO A 146 -24.02 -10.44 -7.39
C PRO A 146 -22.62 -10.55 -6.77
N TYR A 147 -22.47 -11.21 -5.64
CA TYR A 147 -21.20 -11.31 -4.91
C TYR A 147 -20.19 -12.16 -5.66
N ARG A 148 -18.94 -11.74 -5.61
CA ARG A 148 -17.81 -12.46 -6.21
C ARG A 148 -16.69 -12.62 -5.20
N VAL A 149 -15.93 -13.69 -5.37
CA VAL A 149 -14.73 -13.93 -4.55
C VAL A 149 -13.62 -12.96 -4.93
N PRO A 150 -12.73 -12.59 -4.00
CA PRO A 150 -11.58 -11.73 -4.31
C PRO A 150 -10.70 -12.32 -5.42
N ASP A 151 -10.16 -11.44 -6.25
CA ASP A 151 -9.16 -11.82 -7.25
C ASP A 151 -7.81 -12.04 -6.60
N HIS A 152 -7.45 -11.17 -5.64
CA HIS A 152 -6.19 -11.28 -4.90
C HIS A 152 -6.36 -10.94 -3.42
N ILE A 153 -5.60 -11.65 -2.58
CA ILE A 153 -5.40 -11.34 -1.17
C ILE A 153 -3.91 -11.17 -0.91
N TYR A 154 -3.52 -9.97 -0.51
CA TYR A 154 -2.15 -9.62 -0.17
C TYR A 154 -2.03 -9.37 1.32
N ALA A 155 -1.31 -10.24 2.00
CA ALA A 155 -1.00 -10.09 3.41
C ALA A 155 0.29 -9.29 3.60
N HIS A 156 0.35 -8.51 4.65
CA HIS A 156 1.56 -7.82 5.08
C HIS A 156 1.89 -8.18 6.54
N GLY A 157 3.17 -8.03 6.90
CA GLY A 157 3.63 -8.19 8.27
C GLY A 157 3.20 -7.05 9.19
N PHE A 158 3.60 -7.13 10.44
CA PHE A 158 3.35 -6.07 11.42
C PHE A 158 4.36 -4.94 11.32
N VAL A 159 3.93 -3.76 11.74
CA VAL A 159 4.84 -2.66 12.06
C VAL A 159 5.20 -2.76 13.53
N THR A 160 6.49 -2.95 13.82
CA THR A 160 7.04 -2.88 15.17
C THR A 160 7.68 -1.51 15.41
N VAL A 161 7.90 -1.15 16.64
CA VAL A 161 8.58 0.10 17.03
C VAL A 161 9.71 -0.24 17.98
N GLY A 162 10.96 -0.11 17.49
CA GLY A 162 12.14 -0.51 18.25
C GLY A 162 12.12 -2.00 18.63
N GLY A 163 11.67 -2.87 17.71
CA GLY A 163 11.55 -4.31 17.90
C GLY A 163 10.34 -4.76 18.73
N LEU A 164 9.50 -3.84 19.19
CA LEU A 164 8.33 -4.15 20.01
C LEU A 164 7.03 -4.06 19.20
N LYS A 165 6.14 -5.05 19.38
CA LYS A 165 4.79 -5.02 18.81
C LYS A 165 4.05 -3.77 19.30
N MET A 166 3.41 -3.04 18.39
CA MET A 166 2.58 -1.90 18.74
C MET A 166 1.39 -2.33 19.61
N SER A 167 1.19 -1.65 20.72
CA SER A 167 0.10 -1.90 21.66
C SER A 167 -0.41 -0.59 22.25
N LYS A 168 -1.71 -0.30 22.04
CA LYS A 168 -2.35 0.88 22.63
C LYS A 168 -2.29 0.87 24.16
N SER A 169 -2.52 -0.29 24.78
CA SER A 169 -2.51 -0.45 26.25
C SER A 169 -1.12 -0.29 26.88
N ARG A 170 -0.05 -0.53 26.12
CA ARG A 170 1.33 -0.36 26.57
C ARG A 170 1.95 0.96 26.15
N GLY A 171 1.24 1.77 25.36
CA GLY A 171 1.76 3.03 24.82
C GLY A 171 2.92 2.84 23.81
N THR A 172 3.12 1.62 23.31
CA THR A 172 4.12 1.32 22.28
C THR A 172 3.48 1.47 20.92
N GLY A 173 3.87 2.48 20.15
CA GLY A 173 3.34 2.70 18.81
C GLY A 173 3.54 4.13 18.34
N ILE A 174 3.25 4.34 17.06
CA ILE A 174 3.14 5.67 16.47
C ILE A 174 1.68 6.07 16.60
N ASP A 175 1.42 7.08 17.43
CA ASP A 175 0.11 7.74 17.48
C ASP A 175 0.00 8.70 16.29
N PRO A 176 -0.87 8.44 15.30
CA PRO A 176 -0.99 9.28 14.10
C PRO A 176 -1.39 10.73 14.44
N LEU A 177 -2.27 10.93 15.42
CA LEU A 177 -2.69 12.30 15.80
C LEU A 177 -1.55 13.05 16.47
N LYS A 178 -0.79 12.38 17.34
CA LYS A 178 0.40 12.98 17.95
C LYS A 178 1.46 13.30 16.90
N TYR A 179 1.66 12.44 15.91
CA TYR A 179 2.57 12.67 14.80
C TYR A 179 2.20 13.96 14.03
N LEU A 180 0.92 14.09 13.66
CA LEU A 180 0.40 15.27 12.96
C LEU A 180 0.49 16.54 13.82
N ASN A 181 0.15 16.47 15.11
CA ASN A 181 0.21 17.60 16.04
C ASN A 181 1.64 18.13 16.26
N LEU A 182 2.67 17.32 16.00
CA LEU A 182 4.07 17.73 15.99
C LEU A 182 4.46 18.47 14.69
N GLY A 183 3.52 18.68 13.76
CA GLY A 183 3.78 19.31 12.46
C GLY A 183 4.48 18.42 11.45
N MET A 184 4.49 17.10 11.68
CA MET A 184 5.12 16.13 10.79
C MET A 184 4.20 15.86 9.58
N ASP A 185 4.78 15.89 8.38
CA ASP A 185 4.03 15.59 7.15
C ASP A 185 3.75 14.07 7.06
N PRO A 186 2.49 13.65 6.84
CA PRO A 186 2.14 12.23 6.71
C PRO A 186 2.85 11.55 5.53
N GLU A 187 3.24 12.29 4.49
CA GLU A 187 3.93 11.72 3.33
C GLU A 187 5.37 11.31 3.64
N TRP A 188 6.01 11.89 4.64
CA TRP A 188 7.32 11.41 5.11
C TRP A 188 7.21 9.99 5.68
N LEU A 189 6.15 9.72 6.45
CA LEU A 189 5.90 8.39 6.99
C LEU A 189 5.50 7.40 5.86
N ARG A 190 4.69 7.85 4.89
CA ARG A 190 4.35 7.04 3.71
C ARG A 190 5.60 6.63 2.94
N TYR A 191 6.51 7.57 2.66
CA TYR A 191 7.79 7.29 2.00
C TYR A 191 8.63 6.29 2.79
N TYR A 192 8.77 6.52 4.09
CA TYR A 192 9.53 5.62 4.96
C TYR A 192 9.01 4.19 4.95
N LEU A 193 7.69 4.03 5.04
CA LEU A 193 7.05 2.72 4.96
C LEU A 193 7.23 2.08 3.58
N ALA A 194 6.98 2.84 2.51
CA ALA A 194 7.18 2.36 1.15
C ALA A 194 8.64 1.89 0.91
N ALA A 195 9.62 2.63 1.43
CA ALA A 195 11.03 2.28 1.29
C ALA A 195 11.45 1.00 2.06
N LYS A 196 10.54 0.41 2.84
CA LYS A 196 10.75 -0.83 3.61
C LYS A 196 9.83 -1.98 3.18
N LEU A 197 8.71 -1.67 2.52
CA LEU A 197 7.72 -2.67 2.13
C LEU A 197 8.16 -3.46 0.89
N SER A 198 7.99 -4.76 0.95
CA SER A 198 8.15 -5.68 -0.16
C SER A 198 6.84 -6.40 -0.48
N GLY A 199 6.80 -7.18 -1.57
CA GLY A 199 5.69 -8.06 -1.91
C GLY A 199 5.54 -9.26 -0.97
N ARG A 200 6.37 -9.41 0.06
CA ARG A 200 6.40 -10.53 1.01
C ARG A 200 5.68 -10.22 2.32
N VAL A 201 5.40 -11.26 3.09
CA VAL A 201 4.78 -11.17 4.42
C VAL A 201 5.86 -11.01 5.49
N GLU A 202 6.48 -9.82 5.54
CA GLU A 202 7.59 -9.51 6.45
C GLU A 202 7.22 -8.39 7.41
N ASP A 203 7.65 -8.51 8.67
CA ASP A 203 7.50 -7.43 9.65
C ASP A 203 8.52 -6.32 9.36
N ILE A 204 8.10 -5.08 9.53
CA ILE A 204 8.98 -3.92 9.40
C ILE A 204 9.12 -3.22 10.75
N ASP A 205 10.35 -2.83 11.09
CA ASP A 205 10.60 -2.08 12.33
C ASP A 205 10.74 -0.59 12.05
N PHE A 206 10.00 0.20 12.79
CA PHE A 206 10.12 1.65 12.81
C PHE A 206 11.07 2.08 13.91
N THR A 207 12.12 2.80 13.53
CA THR A 207 12.96 3.52 14.47
C THR A 207 13.09 4.98 14.08
N LYS A 208 13.06 5.88 15.06
CA LYS A 208 13.16 7.33 14.80
C LYS A 208 14.46 7.71 14.07
N PRO A 209 15.66 7.19 14.46
CA PRO A 209 16.88 7.53 13.76
C PRO A 209 16.86 7.13 12.28
N ASP A 210 16.39 5.91 11.95
CA ASP A 210 16.27 5.43 10.57
C ASP A 210 15.26 6.27 9.78
N PHE A 211 14.12 6.62 10.39
CA PHE A 211 13.12 7.50 9.78
C PHE A 211 13.70 8.86 9.41
N PHE A 212 14.35 9.55 10.36
CA PHE A 212 14.94 10.86 10.08
C PHE A 212 16.08 10.79 9.08
N SER A 213 16.94 9.78 9.20
CA SER A 213 18.04 9.58 8.27
C SER A 213 17.54 9.41 6.84
N ARG A 214 16.53 8.55 6.64
CA ARG A 214 15.99 8.25 5.33
C ARG A 214 15.24 9.43 4.71
N VAL A 215 14.39 10.12 5.45
CA VAL A 215 13.70 11.32 4.95
C VAL A 215 14.69 12.41 4.57
N ASN A 216 15.69 12.66 5.41
CA ASN A 216 16.68 13.70 5.15
C ASN A 216 17.63 13.34 3.98
N SER A 217 18.09 12.09 3.91
CA SER A 217 19.02 11.71 2.84
C SER A 217 18.30 11.58 1.50
N ASP A 218 17.17 10.92 1.46
CA ASP A 218 16.50 10.59 0.21
C ASP A 218 15.64 11.75 -0.30
N LEU A 219 14.68 12.23 0.49
CA LEU A 219 13.75 13.26 0.02
C LEU A 219 14.41 14.63 -0.05
N ILE A 220 15.16 15.03 0.97
CA ILE A 220 15.79 16.36 1.00
C ILE A 220 17.12 16.34 0.27
N GLY A 221 18.04 15.45 0.65
CA GLY A 221 19.41 15.42 0.15
C GLY A 221 19.55 15.00 -1.30
N LYS A 222 18.64 14.15 -1.81
CA LYS A 222 18.66 13.69 -3.20
C LYS A 222 17.58 14.37 -4.03
N TYR A 223 16.30 14.10 -3.76
CA TYR A 223 15.18 14.47 -4.62
C TYR A 223 14.96 15.99 -4.67
N VAL A 224 14.63 16.64 -3.54
CA VAL A 224 14.34 18.09 -3.51
C VAL A 224 15.59 18.92 -3.84
N ASN A 225 16.77 18.41 -3.52
CA ASN A 225 18.05 19.07 -3.80
C ASN A 225 18.24 19.38 -5.29
N ILE A 226 17.75 18.53 -6.20
CA ILE A 226 17.81 18.76 -7.65
C ILE A 226 17.13 20.08 -8.00
N ALA A 227 15.89 20.27 -7.57
CA ALA A 227 15.15 21.50 -7.83
C ALA A 227 15.75 22.71 -7.12
N SER A 228 16.19 22.58 -5.87
CA SER A 228 16.76 23.68 -5.10
C SER A 228 18.04 24.28 -5.71
N ARG A 229 18.81 23.44 -6.43
CA ARG A 229 20.07 23.82 -7.08
C ARG A 229 19.89 24.41 -8.49
N SER A 230 18.71 24.32 -9.09
CA SER A 230 18.45 24.70 -10.49
C SER A 230 17.29 25.70 -10.66
N ALA A 231 16.21 25.54 -9.91
CA ALA A 231 14.98 26.31 -10.11
C ALA A 231 15.16 27.84 -9.97
N SER A 232 15.99 28.28 -9.01
CA SER A 232 16.23 29.71 -8.79
C SER A 232 16.87 30.42 -10.00
N PHE A 233 17.67 29.72 -10.79
CA PHE A 233 18.27 30.25 -12.02
C PHE A 233 17.19 30.42 -13.10
N ILE A 234 16.34 29.42 -13.28
CA ILE A 234 15.23 29.47 -14.26
C ILE A 234 14.31 30.65 -13.95
N VAL A 235 13.88 30.79 -12.69
CA VAL A 235 12.99 31.88 -12.30
C VAL A 235 13.64 33.26 -12.46
N LYS A 236 14.89 33.42 -11.98
CA LYS A 236 15.53 34.73 -11.92
C LYS A 236 16.14 35.22 -13.23
N ARG A 237 16.54 34.30 -14.12
CA ARG A 237 17.29 34.64 -15.34
C ARG A 237 16.59 34.30 -16.65
N PHE A 238 15.60 33.41 -16.60
CA PHE A 238 14.95 32.87 -17.79
C PHE A 238 13.42 32.93 -17.71
N GLU A 239 12.89 33.88 -16.89
CA GLU A 239 11.45 34.17 -16.79
C GLU A 239 10.59 32.95 -16.45
N GLY A 240 11.14 31.97 -15.74
CA GLY A 240 10.47 30.71 -15.41
C GLY A 240 10.34 29.72 -16.58
N ARG A 241 10.98 29.96 -17.71
CA ARG A 241 10.87 29.13 -18.92
C ARG A 241 12.00 28.13 -19.02
N VAL A 242 11.66 26.90 -19.34
CA VAL A 242 12.61 25.82 -19.67
C VAL A 242 12.81 25.76 -21.19
N LEU A 243 13.93 25.20 -21.65
CA LEU A 243 14.24 25.03 -23.06
C LEU A 243 13.71 23.69 -23.59
N ASP A 244 12.94 23.73 -24.68
CA ASP A 244 12.48 22.53 -25.37
C ASP A 244 13.64 21.67 -25.91
N SER A 245 14.72 22.31 -26.38
CA SER A 245 15.92 21.62 -26.86
C SER A 245 16.59 20.75 -25.79
N ALA A 246 16.47 21.12 -24.51
CA ALA A 246 17.00 20.37 -23.40
C ALA A 246 16.29 19.01 -23.18
N MET A 247 15.06 18.84 -23.70
CA MET A 247 14.25 17.64 -23.52
C MET A 247 14.82 16.38 -24.21
N SER A 248 15.79 16.55 -25.10
CA SER A 248 16.53 15.46 -25.79
C SER A 248 17.82 15.04 -25.09
N ASP A 249 18.14 15.61 -23.91
CA ASP A 249 19.36 15.28 -23.15
C ASP A 249 19.41 13.77 -22.84
N PRO A 250 20.58 13.13 -23.00
CA PRO A 250 20.77 11.70 -22.72
C PRO A 250 20.35 11.27 -21.30
N LEU A 251 20.55 12.14 -20.29
CA LEU A 251 20.11 11.86 -18.92
C LEU A 251 18.58 11.68 -18.87
N LEU A 252 17.84 12.61 -19.49
CA LEU A 252 16.37 12.55 -19.49
C LEU A 252 15.84 11.32 -20.23
N LYS A 253 16.51 10.94 -21.33
CA LYS A 253 16.19 9.71 -22.04
C LYS A 253 16.38 8.49 -21.14
N ALA A 254 17.53 8.38 -20.48
CA ALA A 254 17.82 7.28 -19.56
C ALA A 254 16.80 7.21 -18.40
N LEU A 255 16.41 8.37 -17.81
CA LEU A 255 15.38 8.39 -16.77
C LEU A 255 14.03 7.86 -17.26
N ARG A 256 13.63 8.20 -18.49
CA ARG A 256 12.35 7.74 -19.09
C ARG A 256 12.40 6.25 -19.46
N GLU A 257 13.54 5.72 -19.84
CA GLU A 257 13.72 4.29 -20.16
C GLU A 257 13.48 3.37 -18.96
N ASP A 258 13.68 3.87 -17.74
CA ASP A 258 13.38 3.13 -16.51
C ASP A 258 11.87 3.15 -16.11
N ALA A 259 11.00 3.91 -16.80
CA ALA A 259 9.58 4.01 -16.46
C ALA A 259 8.85 2.66 -16.43
N PRO A 260 9.01 1.74 -17.43
CA PRO A 260 8.36 0.43 -17.35
C PRO A 260 8.80 -0.38 -16.14
N LYS A 261 10.07 -0.27 -15.74
CA LYS A 261 10.60 -0.97 -14.57
C LYS A 261 10.01 -0.42 -13.26
N VAL A 262 9.85 0.89 -13.16
CA VAL A 262 9.21 1.53 -12.01
C VAL A 262 7.74 1.05 -11.90
N VAL A 263 7.00 1.02 -13.01
CA VAL A 263 5.61 0.53 -13.06
C VAL A 263 5.56 -0.92 -12.61
N GLU A 264 6.39 -1.81 -13.17
CA GLU A 264 6.46 -3.23 -12.79
C GLU A 264 6.68 -3.41 -11.28
N LEU A 265 7.61 -2.65 -10.69
CA LEU A 265 7.90 -2.73 -9.26
C LEU A 265 6.71 -2.30 -8.39
N TYR A 266 5.95 -1.30 -8.81
CA TYR A 266 4.71 -0.89 -8.13
C TYR A 266 3.62 -1.97 -8.25
N GLU A 267 3.41 -2.51 -9.46
CA GLU A 267 2.43 -3.55 -9.72
C GLU A 267 2.73 -4.84 -8.95
N ASP A 268 4.01 -5.17 -8.78
CA ASP A 268 4.45 -6.32 -8.00
C ASP A 268 4.55 -6.04 -6.50
N ARG A 269 4.17 -4.84 -6.05
CA ARG A 269 4.23 -4.39 -4.64
C ARG A 269 5.63 -4.37 -4.06
N GLU A 270 6.64 -4.34 -4.89
CA GLU A 270 8.06 -4.24 -4.53
C GLU A 270 8.45 -2.78 -4.25
N TYR A 271 7.70 -2.13 -3.35
CA TYR A 271 7.81 -0.68 -3.10
C TYR A 271 9.22 -0.27 -2.65
N ALA A 272 9.88 -1.08 -1.82
CA ALA A 272 11.27 -0.79 -1.39
C ALA A 272 12.24 -0.78 -2.58
N LYS A 273 12.06 -1.67 -3.55
CA LYS A 273 12.86 -1.69 -4.77
C LYS A 273 12.52 -0.51 -5.67
N ALA A 274 11.24 -0.12 -5.78
CA ALA A 274 10.82 1.06 -6.51
C ALA A 274 11.45 2.33 -5.93
N MET A 275 11.37 2.54 -4.61
CA MET A 275 11.98 3.69 -3.95
C MET A 275 13.49 3.72 -4.14
N ARG A 276 14.17 2.58 -4.05
CA ARG A 276 15.61 2.47 -4.29
C ARG A 276 15.96 2.88 -5.71
N LEU A 277 15.26 2.34 -6.71
CA LEU A 277 15.47 2.68 -8.12
C LEU A 277 15.29 4.18 -8.35
N VAL A 278 14.20 4.78 -7.84
CA VAL A 278 13.97 6.23 -8.01
C VAL A 278 15.08 7.06 -7.34
N MET A 279 15.58 6.63 -6.18
CA MET A 279 16.71 7.33 -5.52
C MET A 279 18.05 7.14 -6.26
N GLU A 280 18.28 6.02 -6.91
CA GLU A 280 19.43 5.81 -7.81
C GLU A 280 19.34 6.73 -9.03
N LEU A 281 18.15 6.96 -9.58
CA LEU A 281 17.92 7.91 -10.67
C LEU A 281 18.10 9.36 -10.19
N ALA A 282 17.70 9.67 -8.96
CA ALA A 282 17.99 10.97 -8.35
C ALA A 282 19.48 11.20 -8.12
N ASP A 283 20.25 10.16 -7.74
CA ASP A 283 21.70 10.22 -7.62
C ASP A 283 22.36 10.52 -8.97
N LYS A 284 21.97 9.83 -10.05
CA LYS A 284 22.46 10.12 -11.42
C LYS A 284 22.19 11.58 -11.82
N THR A 285 21.03 12.09 -11.44
CA THR A 285 20.67 13.49 -11.71
C THR A 285 21.55 14.45 -10.90
N ASN A 286 21.81 14.16 -9.63
CA ASN A 286 22.70 14.97 -8.80
C ASN A 286 24.16 14.92 -9.30
N GLU A 287 24.64 13.77 -9.78
CA GLU A 287 25.96 13.64 -10.43
C GLU A 287 26.06 14.54 -11.68
N TYR A 288 24.99 14.60 -12.48
CA TYR A 288 24.91 15.54 -13.61
C TYR A 288 25.00 17.00 -13.13
N VAL A 289 24.24 17.38 -12.10
CA VAL A 289 24.30 18.73 -11.51
C VAL A 289 25.69 19.06 -11.00
N ASP A 290 26.35 18.12 -10.32
CA ASP A 290 27.69 18.29 -9.75
C ASP A 290 28.77 18.39 -10.85
N HIS A 291 28.56 17.69 -11.97
CA HIS A 291 29.47 17.79 -13.14
C HIS A 291 29.30 19.13 -13.86
N MET A 292 28.05 19.53 -14.11
CA MET A 292 27.73 20.74 -14.87
C MET A 292 27.89 22.04 -14.08
N LYS A 293 27.83 21.98 -12.76
CA LYS A 293 28.04 23.11 -11.82
C LYS A 293 27.29 24.39 -12.22
N PRO A 294 25.95 24.40 -12.25
CA PRO A 294 25.17 25.56 -12.69
C PRO A 294 25.53 26.85 -11.93
N TRP A 295 25.97 26.74 -10.68
CA TRP A 295 26.44 27.88 -9.90
C TRP A 295 27.76 28.48 -10.40
N GLU A 296 28.61 27.70 -11.07
CA GLU A 296 29.83 28.23 -11.73
C GLU A 296 29.45 28.86 -13.08
N LEU A 297 28.64 28.19 -13.90
CA LEU A 297 28.11 28.73 -15.15
C LEU A 297 27.43 30.09 -14.95
N ALA A 298 26.73 30.24 -13.82
CA ALA A 298 26.03 31.50 -13.48
C ALA A 298 26.93 32.69 -13.21
N LYS A 299 28.26 32.49 -13.02
CA LYS A 299 29.23 33.57 -12.80
C LYS A 299 29.67 34.24 -14.10
N ASP A 300 29.55 33.51 -15.23
CA ASP A 300 30.00 34.01 -16.53
C ASP A 300 28.78 34.27 -17.45
N PRO A 301 28.52 35.54 -17.82
CA PRO A 301 27.41 35.85 -18.74
C PRO A 301 27.50 35.15 -20.09
N ALA A 302 28.72 34.81 -20.59
CA ALA A 302 28.92 34.08 -21.83
C ALA A 302 28.38 32.63 -21.77
N GLN A 303 28.21 32.07 -20.56
CA GLN A 303 27.69 30.72 -20.32
C GLN A 303 26.18 30.71 -20.06
N SER A 304 25.46 31.81 -20.30
CA SER A 304 24.02 31.93 -19.97
C SER A 304 23.18 30.90 -20.69
N GLU A 305 23.43 30.62 -21.95
CA GLU A 305 22.70 29.60 -22.73
C GLU A 305 22.93 28.19 -22.15
N LYS A 306 24.20 27.87 -21.84
CA LYS A 306 24.53 26.58 -21.22
C LYS A 306 23.91 26.43 -19.83
N LEU A 307 23.87 27.50 -19.04
CA LEU A 307 23.20 27.52 -17.76
C LEU A 307 21.70 27.23 -17.92
N HIS A 308 21.05 27.85 -18.92
CA HIS A 308 19.65 27.65 -19.21
C HIS A 308 19.36 26.18 -19.57
N GLU A 309 20.14 25.61 -20.47
CA GLU A 309 20.06 24.21 -20.89
C GLU A 309 20.18 23.27 -19.66
N VAL A 310 21.27 23.41 -18.89
CA VAL A 310 21.54 22.56 -17.71
C VAL A 310 20.41 22.64 -16.68
N CYS A 311 19.94 23.84 -16.34
CA CYS A 311 18.85 23.99 -15.38
C CYS A 311 17.52 23.45 -15.91
N SER A 312 17.27 23.53 -17.22
CA SER A 312 16.10 22.94 -17.88
C SER A 312 16.11 21.42 -17.79
N VAL A 313 17.26 20.79 -18.06
CA VAL A 313 17.46 19.34 -17.87
C VAL A 313 17.19 18.93 -16.42
N CYS A 314 17.71 19.67 -15.45
CA CYS A 314 17.53 19.37 -14.03
C CYS A 314 16.05 19.44 -13.60
N LEU A 315 15.30 20.47 -14.04
CA LEU A 315 13.88 20.59 -13.71
C LEU A 315 13.03 19.53 -14.38
N GLU A 316 13.32 19.16 -15.63
CA GLU A 316 12.62 18.06 -16.29
C GLU A 316 12.95 16.71 -15.63
N ALA A 317 14.21 16.47 -15.23
CA ALA A 317 14.57 15.29 -14.43
C ALA A 317 13.79 15.24 -13.11
N PHE A 318 13.70 16.38 -12.41
CA PHE A 318 12.90 16.49 -11.19
C PHE A 318 11.41 16.18 -11.42
N ARG A 319 10.84 16.66 -12.54
CA ARG A 319 9.47 16.34 -12.95
C ARG A 319 9.27 14.84 -13.18
N ILE A 320 10.19 14.17 -13.89
CA ILE A 320 10.15 12.73 -14.14
C ILE A 320 10.19 11.94 -12.81
N LEU A 321 11.12 12.28 -11.93
CA LEU A 321 11.23 11.65 -10.61
C LEU A 321 10.00 11.88 -9.75
N THR A 322 9.39 13.06 -9.85
CA THR A 322 8.11 13.37 -9.19
C THR A 322 7.00 12.43 -9.64
N ASN A 323 6.89 12.17 -10.95
CA ASN A 323 5.91 11.23 -11.47
C ASN A 323 6.12 9.81 -10.91
N TYR A 324 7.36 9.38 -10.76
CA TYR A 324 7.69 8.07 -10.17
C TYR A 324 7.37 8.00 -8.67
N LEU A 325 7.48 9.11 -7.96
CA LEU A 325 7.15 9.20 -6.54
C LEU A 325 5.66 9.49 -6.26
N LYS A 326 4.90 9.95 -7.25
CA LYS A 326 3.50 10.37 -7.07
C LYS A 326 2.60 9.34 -6.39
N PRO A 327 2.69 8.02 -6.65
CA PRO A 327 1.88 7.03 -5.93
C PRO A 327 2.14 7.00 -4.42
N VAL A 328 3.35 7.35 -3.99
CA VAL A 328 3.75 7.37 -2.58
C VAL A 328 3.59 8.75 -1.96
N LEU A 329 3.89 9.81 -2.72
CA LEU A 329 3.93 11.22 -2.30
C LEU A 329 2.94 12.08 -3.13
N PRO A 330 1.63 11.81 -3.11
CA PRO A 330 0.67 12.50 -3.95
C PRO A 330 0.60 14.02 -3.67
N GLY A 331 0.65 14.43 -2.40
CA GLY A 331 0.57 15.85 -2.03
C GLY A 331 1.87 16.62 -2.34
N VAL A 332 3.04 15.95 -2.27
CA VAL A 332 4.30 16.54 -2.76
C VAL A 332 4.23 16.71 -4.27
N ALA A 333 3.75 15.68 -5.00
CA ALA A 333 3.61 15.75 -6.45
C ALA A 333 2.67 16.88 -6.89
N GLU A 334 1.53 17.06 -6.21
CA GLU A 334 0.59 18.15 -6.47
C GLU A 334 1.24 19.55 -6.29
N LYS A 335 2.04 19.71 -5.22
CA LYS A 335 2.80 20.95 -5.00
C LYS A 335 3.86 21.18 -6.08
N VAL A 336 4.51 20.12 -6.55
CA VAL A 336 5.51 20.22 -7.64
C VAL A 336 4.84 20.52 -8.97
N GLU A 337 3.70 19.90 -9.28
CA GLU A 337 2.91 20.21 -10.46
C GLU A 337 2.50 21.69 -10.48
N ALA A 338 2.00 22.22 -9.36
CA ALA A 338 1.66 23.63 -9.24
C ALA A 338 2.89 24.56 -9.34
N PHE A 339 4.07 24.10 -8.92
CA PHE A 339 5.31 24.84 -9.03
C PHE A 339 5.89 24.90 -10.44
N LEU A 340 5.72 23.82 -11.20
CA LEU A 340 6.25 23.73 -12.56
C LEU A 340 5.30 24.33 -13.63
N GLY A 341 4.04 24.48 -13.35
CA GLY A 341 3.00 25.07 -14.21
C GLY A 341 2.20 24.03 -14.93
#